data_f53e9a2526e9b6aa52ed28275b81c7d7
#
_entry.id   f53e9a2526e9b6aa52ed28275b81c7d7
#
_cell.length_a   1.000
_cell.length_b   1.000
_cell.length_c   1.000
_cell.angle_alpha   90.00
_cell.angle_beta   90.00
_cell.angle_gamma   90.00
#
_symmetry.space_group_name_H-M   'P 1'
#
loop_
_entity.id
_entity.type
_entity.pdbx_description
1 polymer ?
#
loop_
_entity_poly.entity_id
_entity_poly.type
_entity_poly.pdbx_seq_one_letter_code
_entity_poly.pdbx_strand_id
1 'polypeptide(L)'
;MAAWQHYSPLNLPQGEIRLFILAPGEDDKPIAGTLVHTFLRAPDPYQALSYTWGSSAIQVPISINRHPFMVNSNLYAALLEFRKQRKEVVLWIDAICINQADIEERNAHVPMMHEVYSRAARVIVWLGRESEDSTLAMTLLPTIIYDTISNPDEYTNILASRSSPEEMRLTWRPLARLFARPWWTRVWVLQEVALASSHITVRCGKAEQPWKFFVVVGVILHDAFIVGAFHRHPRIFNDSILAGITISSWPSEIVSTDPEKNKSWTLEHALTKLARLRDATDPRDRVFGVLNLMPVDQWPCRPDYSLDVRTLYVKVALHIIEKNKDLRLLASCTRGDWPTTDAYLRSSFRRTPITGIPSWVPNWTQMRYNPPFPGGIESTVTVEEQLAIASKNSRDVYFRVESGDILVVFGRILGEIIAVGGQPVITRPYDLFDGAKMLAFANFVYKHLQDIKSDVTNEMCLEAEYALMTCYTNKTLEFTNTQYASWRQFGSPELSPDFIDVATARLHGRQVVSTSNGRLGLVPFGAKSRDCVAILKGCHVPIVLRPVEDVEPDGKGKEPSRPHCYTVIGEAYVQEYVSPLNQDPQFQCTELEEFRLE
;
A
#
# COMPACT_ATOMS: atom_id res chain seq x y z
N MET A 1 21.28 6.86 32.00
CA MET A 1 21.79 5.90 33.02
C MET A 1 20.70 4.98 33.61
N ALA A 2 19.44 5.03 33.22
CA ALA A 2 18.38 4.21 33.84
C ALA A 2 17.99 2.91 33.06
N ALA A 3 18.49 2.70 31.87
CA ALA A 3 18.12 1.55 31.06
C ALA A 3 18.74 0.20 31.51
N TRP A 4 19.87 0.23 32.19
CA TRP A 4 20.62 -0.98 32.58
C TRP A 4 20.01 -1.75 33.77
N GLN A 5 19.01 -1.19 34.46
CA GLN A 5 18.41 -1.86 35.61
C GLN A 5 17.44 -3.01 35.27
N HIS A 6 16.95 -3.06 34.02
CA HIS A 6 15.95 -4.04 33.61
C HIS A 6 16.50 -5.12 32.67
N TYR A 7 17.57 -4.82 31.93
CA TYR A 7 18.06 -5.66 30.84
C TYR A 7 19.46 -6.19 31.09
N SER A 8 19.60 -7.51 31.20
CA SER A 8 20.85 -8.22 31.04
C SER A 8 21.08 -8.56 29.56
N PRO A 9 22.35 -8.58 29.08
CA PRO A 9 22.66 -8.90 27.69
C PRO A 9 22.11 -10.25 27.26
N LEU A 10 21.66 -10.35 26.01
CA LEU A 10 21.19 -11.58 25.38
C LEU A 10 22.29 -12.23 24.55
N ASN A 11 22.29 -13.55 24.50
CA ASN A 11 23.06 -14.32 23.54
C ASN A 11 22.31 -14.41 22.21
N LEU A 12 22.25 -13.28 21.50
CA LEU A 12 21.50 -13.13 20.24
C LEU A 12 21.90 -14.16 19.16
N PRO A 13 23.21 -14.50 18.98
CA PRO A 13 23.61 -15.52 18.01
C PRO A 13 23.02 -16.90 18.27
N GLN A 14 22.66 -17.22 19.51
CA GLN A 14 22.03 -18.47 19.89
C GLN A 14 20.48 -18.39 19.92
N GLY A 15 19.91 -17.25 19.55
CA GLY A 15 18.46 -17.04 19.56
C GLY A 15 17.87 -16.91 20.97
N GLU A 16 18.62 -16.30 21.89
CA GLU A 16 18.12 -15.98 23.22
C GLU A 16 17.19 -14.76 23.16
N ILE A 17 16.04 -14.87 23.83
CA ILE A 17 15.04 -13.81 23.98
C ILE A 17 14.63 -13.63 25.43
N ARG A 18 13.93 -12.54 25.74
CA ARG A 18 13.26 -12.37 27.05
C ARG A 18 11.76 -12.65 26.92
N LEU A 19 11.20 -13.23 27.97
CA LEU A 19 9.75 -13.33 28.17
C LEU A 19 9.35 -12.53 29.41
N PHE A 20 8.18 -11.91 29.36
CA PHE A 20 7.59 -11.19 30.48
C PHE A 20 6.57 -12.08 31.18
N ILE A 21 6.85 -12.45 32.43
CA ILE A 21 5.92 -13.19 33.28
C ILE A 21 5.07 -12.16 34.04
N LEU A 22 3.84 -11.97 33.58
CA LEU A 22 2.86 -11.10 34.21
C LEU A 22 2.33 -11.74 35.49
N ALA A 23 2.58 -11.08 36.60
CA ALA A 23 2.15 -11.58 37.92
C ALA A 23 0.63 -11.57 38.06
N PRO A 24 0.04 -12.51 38.81
CA PRO A 24 -1.38 -12.52 39.13
C PRO A 24 -1.76 -11.33 40.02
N GLY A 25 -3.01 -10.92 39.97
CA GLY A 25 -3.51 -9.83 40.82
C GLY A 25 -4.92 -9.41 40.46
N GLU A 26 -5.54 -8.66 41.39
CA GLU A 26 -6.84 -8.05 41.21
C GLU A 26 -6.73 -6.71 40.47
N ASP A 27 -7.85 -6.20 39.95
CA ASP A 27 -7.87 -5.04 39.06
C ASP A 27 -7.36 -3.74 39.70
N ASP A 28 -7.46 -3.61 41.03
CA ASP A 28 -7.01 -2.47 41.83
C ASP A 28 -5.49 -2.50 42.15
N LYS A 29 -4.83 -3.66 41.93
CA LYS A 29 -3.39 -3.80 42.20
C LYS A 29 -2.54 -3.28 41.04
N PRO A 30 -1.38 -2.67 41.31
CA PRO A 30 -0.43 -2.31 40.28
C PRO A 30 -0.03 -3.51 39.40
N ILE A 31 0.19 -3.27 38.11
CA ILE A 31 0.74 -4.29 37.22
C ILE A 31 2.19 -4.55 37.61
N ALA A 32 2.53 -5.82 37.80
CA ALA A 32 3.87 -6.28 38.10
C ALA A 32 4.24 -7.54 37.33
N GLY A 33 5.52 -7.79 37.12
CA GLY A 33 6.02 -9.00 36.51
C GLY A 33 7.54 -9.09 36.53
N THR A 34 8.04 -10.16 35.94
CA THR A 34 9.48 -10.42 35.84
C THR A 34 9.88 -10.71 34.40
N LEU A 35 11.11 -10.29 34.01
CA LEU A 35 11.74 -10.69 32.76
C LEU A 35 12.60 -11.93 33.01
N VAL A 36 12.41 -12.95 32.19
CA VAL A 36 13.19 -14.17 32.19
C VAL A 36 13.80 -14.42 30.82
N HIS A 37 14.98 -15.02 30.78
CA HIS A 37 15.64 -15.40 29.55
C HIS A 37 15.22 -16.80 29.12
N THR A 38 15.07 -16.99 27.79
CA THR A 38 14.79 -18.31 27.19
C THR A 38 15.39 -18.36 25.78
N PHE A 39 15.51 -19.57 25.22
CA PHE A 39 16.00 -19.76 23.86
C PHE A 39 14.85 -20.13 22.92
N LEU A 40 14.81 -19.51 21.75
CA LEU A 40 13.80 -19.81 20.74
C LEU A 40 13.78 -21.28 20.28
N ARG A 41 14.89 -22.00 20.43
CA ARG A 41 14.94 -23.43 20.04
C ARG A 41 14.00 -24.34 20.85
N ALA A 42 13.78 -24.00 22.12
CA ALA A 42 12.91 -24.74 23.03
C ALA A 42 12.34 -23.78 24.09
N PRO A 43 11.48 -22.83 23.69
CA PRO A 43 10.94 -21.86 24.63
C PRO A 43 9.89 -22.53 25.51
N ASP A 44 9.78 -22.08 26.77
CA ASP A 44 8.58 -22.33 27.54
C ASP A 44 7.36 -21.77 26.80
N PRO A 45 6.17 -22.40 26.95
CA PRO A 45 4.97 -21.93 26.28
C PRO A 45 4.66 -20.48 26.62
N TYR A 46 4.61 -19.60 25.63
CA TYR A 46 4.30 -18.18 25.80
C TYR A 46 3.25 -17.72 24.79
N GLN A 47 2.67 -16.56 25.06
CA GLN A 47 1.76 -15.88 24.17
C GLN A 47 2.45 -14.62 23.61
N ALA A 48 2.45 -14.44 22.29
CA ALA A 48 2.99 -13.24 21.67
C ALA A 48 1.89 -12.17 21.52
N LEU A 49 2.17 -10.96 21.97
CA LEU A 49 1.23 -9.84 21.91
C LEU A 49 1.51 -8.98 20.67
N SER A 50 0.51 -8.88 19.82
CA SER A 50 0.45 -7.96 18.68
C SER A 50 -0.48 -6.80 19.02
N TYR A 51 0.05 -5.57 19.14
CA TYR A 51 -0.71 -4.42 19.59
C TYR A 51 -0.16 -3.12 19.02
N THR A 52 -0.90 -2.03 19.12
CA THR A 52 -0.45 -0.69 18.74
C THR A 52 0.22 -0.01 19.94
N TRP A 53 1.43 0.50 19.77
CA TRP A 53 2.12 1.24 20.84
C TRP A 53 1.32 2.46 21.30
N GLY A 54 0.53 3.09 20.41
CA GLY A 54 -0.28 4.26 20.75
C GLY A 54 0.56 5.53 20.87
N SER A 55 -0.03 6.56 21.49
CA SER A 55 0.66 7.82 21.74
C SER A 55 1.69 7.67 22.86
N SER A 56 2.90 8.15 22.62
CA SER A 56 3.96 8.25 23.64
C SER A 56 3.67 9.30 24.72
N ALA A 57 2.65 10.14 24.52
CA ALA A 57 2.32 11.23 25.43
C ALA A 57 1.74 10.76 26.79
N ILE A 58 1.13 9.56 26.83
CA ILE A 58 0.55 9.01 28.06
C ILE A 58 1.29 7.72 28.43
N GLN A 59 2.14 7.82 29.44
CA GLN A 59 2.91 6.72 29.98
C GLN A 59 2.39 6.35 31.38
N VAL A 60 2.32 5.05 31.64
CA VAL A 60 1.86 4.50 32.91
C VAL A 60 2.94 3.60 33.50
N PRO A 61 3.28 3.76 34.80
CA PRO A 61 4.27 2.91 35.44
C PRO A 61 3.71 1.51 35.72
N ILE A 62 4.54 0.49 35.45
CA ILE A 62 4.39 -0.88 35.91
C ILE A 62 5.64 -1.29 36.68
N SER A 63 5.64 -2.42 37.37
CA SER A 63 6.82 -2.94 38.03
C SER A 63 7.40 -4.13 37.28
N ILE A 64 8.64 -4.03 36.83
CA ILE A 64 9.40 -5.15 36.23
C ILE A 64 10.61 -5.43 37.09
N ASN A 65 10.76 -6.67 37.54
CA ASN A 65 11.86 -7.08 38.45
C ASN A 65 11.94 -6.17 39.70
N ARG A 66 10.80 -5.70 40.21
CA ARG A 66 10.64 -4.76 41.35
C ARG A 66 11.13 -3.32 41.06
N HIS A 67 11.39 -2.97 39.82
CA HIS A 67 11.76 -1.62 39.40
C HIS A 67 10.66 -0.99 38.54
N PRO A 68 10.44 0.33 38.61
CA PRO A 68 9.44 1.00 37.79
C PRO A 68 9.86 0.98 36.31
N PHE A 69 8.91 0.63 35.45
CA PHE A 69 9.06 0.59 34.00
C PHE A 69 7.87 1.31 33.36
N MET A 70 8.14 2.23 32.42
CA MET A 70 7.07 3.03 31.80
C MET A 70 6.57 2.34 30.55
N VAL A 71 5.27 2.13 30.48
CA VAL A 71 4.58 1.60 29.30
C VAL A 71 3.51 2.58 28.81
N ASN A 72 3.17 2.54 27.52
CA ASN A 72 2.08 3.35 27.02
C ASN A 72 0.71 2.86 27.54
N SER A 73 -0.26 3.76 27.52
CA SER A 73 -1.61 3.49 28.09
C SER A 73 -2.32 2.32 27.40
N ASN A 74 -2.06 2.05 26.12
CA ASN A 74 -2.69 0.94 25.41
C ASN A 74 -2.12 -0.41 25.84
N LEU A 75 -0.79 -0.50 26.03
CA LEU A 75 -0.16 -1.71 26.59
C LEU A 75 -0.61 -1.95 28.03
N TYR A 76 -0.65 -0.89 28.84
CA TYR A 76 -1.18 -0.99 30.20
C TYR A 76 -2.60 -1.56 30.23
N ALA A 77 -3.49 -1.08 29.35
CA ALA A 77 -4.84 -1.60 29.22
C ALA A 77 -4.87 -3.07 28.81
N ALA A 78 -4.01 -3.49 27.88
CA ALA A 78 -3.90 -4.89 27.50
C ALA A 78 -3.44 -5.78 28.67
N LEU A 79 -2.42 -5.33 29.42
CA LEU A 79 -1.91 -6.06 30.58
C LEU A 79 -2.97 -6.23 31.67
N LEU A 80 -3.83 -5.22 31.91
CA LEU A 80 -4.95 -5.35 32.84
C LEU A 80 -5.94 -6.44 32.41
N GLU A 81 -6.29 -6.47 31.12
CA GLU A 81 -7.23 -7.47 30.60
C GLU A 81 -6.65 -8.89 30.52
N PHE A 82 -5.32 -9.02 30.44
CA PHE A 82 -4.65 -10.33 30.37
C PHE A 82 -4.31 -10.89 31.74
N ARG A 83 -4.17 -10.03 32.75
CA ARG A 83 -3.86 -10.44 34.10
C ARG A 83 -4.94 -11.39 34.65
N LYS A 84 -4.50 -12.50 35.22
CA LYS A 84 -5.34 -13.47 35.90
C LYS A 84 -5.26 -13.26 37.40
N GLN A 85 -6.32 -13.57 38.10
CA GLN A 85 -6.33 -13.38 39.55
C GLN A 85 -5.39 -14.33 40.31
N ARG A 86 -5.20 -15.57 39.79
CA ARG A 86 -4.47 -16.64 40.49
C ARG A 86 -3.39 -17.31 39.70
N LYS A 87 -3.12 -16.90 38.45
CA LYS A 87 -2.14 -17.54 37.56
C LYS A 87 -1.29 -16.49 36.89
N GLU A 88 -0.03 -16.79 36.76
CA GLU A 88 0.89 -16.04 35.90
C GLU A 88 0.53 -16.20 34.42
N VAL A 89 0.84 -15.18 33.63
CA VAL A 89 0.69 -15.19 32.18
C VAL A 89 2.06 -14.91 31.57
N VAL A 90 2.56 -15.85 30.78
CA VAL A 90 3.85 -15.70 30.09
C VAL A 90 3.63 -15.04 28.73
N LEU A 91 4.22 -13.87 28.54
CA LEU A 91 4.02 -13.02 27.37
C LEU A 91 5.35 -12.69 26.71
N TRP A 92 5.35 -12.63 25.40
CA TRP A 92 6.34 -11.89 24.66
C TRP A 92 5.72 -10.57 24.16
N ILE A 93 6.35 -9.45 24.47
CA ILE A 93 5.88 -8.09 24.17
C ILE A 93 7.09 -7.29 23.72
N ASP A 94 7.10 -6.85 22.48
CA ASP A 94 8.21 -6.15 21.84
C ASP A 94 8.74 -4.96 22.67
N ALA A 95 7.84 -4.13 23.22
CA ALA A 95 8.21 -2.96 24.03
C ALA A 95 8.80 -3.31 25.40
N ILE A 96 8.63 -4.53 25.90
CA ILE A 96 9.14 -4.98 27.20
C ILE A 96 10.31 -5.96 27.02
N CYS A 97 10.20 -6.88 26.08
CA CYS A 97 11.15 -7.98 25.91
C CYS A 97 12.40 -7.58 25.12
N ILE A 98 12.33 -6.50 24.32
CA ILE A 98 13.46 -5.95 23.58
C ILE A 98 13.93 -4.67 24.26
N ASN A 99 15.25 -4.54 24.47
CA ASN A 99 15.84 -3.28 24.89
C ASN A 99 15.78 -2.26 23.74
N GLN A 100 14.75 -1.42 23.74
CA GLN A 100 14.49 -0.45 22.67
C GLN A 100 15.57 0.65 22.55
N ALA A 101 16.41 0.83 23.57
CA ALA A 101 17.52 1.77 23.56
C ALA A 101 18.80 1.18 22.93
N ASP A 102 18.86 -0.15 22.75
CA ASP A 102 19.98 -0.86 22.15
C ASP A 102 19.72 -1.15 20.67
N ILE A 103 20.46 -0.44 19.81
CA ILE A 103 20.30 -0.56 18.35
C ILE A 103 20.74 -1.94 17.85
N GLU A 104 21.79 -2.51 18.43
CA GLU A 104 22.28 -3.84 18.03
C GLU A 104 21.26 -4.93 18.38
N GLU A 105 20.68 -4.85 19.58
CA GLU A 105 19.62 -5.77 19.99
C GLU A 105 18.39 -5.63 19.11
N ARG A 106 17.96 -4.41 18.78
CA ARG A 106 16.86 -4.18 17.85
C ARG A 106 17.13 -4.76 16.46
N ASN A 107 18.31 -4.49 15.89
CA ASN A 107 18.73 -5.02 14.60
C ASN A 107 18.69 -6.54 14.56
N ALA A 108 19.12 -7.20 15.64
CA ALA A 108 19.13 -8.66 15.74
C ALA A 108 17.72 -9.25 15.92
N HIS A 109 16.79 -8.53 16.56
CA HIS A 109 15.42 -9.03 16.77
C HIS A 109 14.57 -9.03 15.50
N VAL A 110 14.78 -8.09 14.57
CA VAL A 110 13.97 -8.03 13.34
C VAL A 110 14.02 -9.34 12.54
N PRO A 111 15.18 -9.96 12.27
CA PRO A 111 15.25 -11.27 11.64
C PRO A 111 14.58 -12.38 12.47
N MET A 112 14.58 -12.24 13.79
CA MET A 112 14.04 -13.26 14.71
C MET A 112 12.53 -13.18 14.90
N MET A 113 11.89 -12.07 14.47
CA MET A 113 10.44 -11.86 14.65
C MET A 113 9.61 -13.03 14.11
N HIS A 114 10.01 -13.60 12.96
CA HIS A 114 9.30 -14.74 12.39
C HIS A 114 9.31 -15.96 13.33
N GLU A 115 10.42 -16.26 13.98
CA GLU A 115 10.51 -17.36 14.94
C GLU A 115 9.72 -17.06 16.21
N VAL A 116 9.76 -15.81 16.70
CA VAL A 116 9.02 -15.41 17.89
C VAL A 116 7.52 -15.61 17.70
N TYR A 117 6.94 -15.15 16.60
CA TYR A 117 5.50 -15.30 16.39
C TYR A 117 5.10 -16.72 15.95
N SER A 118 5.95 -17.43 15.19
CA SER A 118 5.66 -18.79 14.77
C SER A 118 5.75 -19.81 15.90
N ARG A 119 6.61 -19.60 16.89
CA ARG A 119 6.80 -20.50 18.05
C ARG A 119 5.93 -20.16 19.24
N ALA A 120 5.23 -19.04 19.23
CA ALA A 120 4.27 -18.70 20.28
C ALA A 120 3.14 -19.74 20.34
N ALA A 121 2.78 -20.18 21.54
CA ALA A 121 1.63 -21.08 21.74
C ALA A 121 0.31 -20.41 21.30
N ARG A 122 0.27 -19.08 21.32
CA ARG A 122 -0.86 -18.26 20.86
C ARG A 122 -0.36 -16.86 20.49
N VAL A 123 -0.91 -16.29 19.43
CA VAL A 123 -0.76 -14.86 19.12
C VAL A 123 -2.04 -14.14 19.53
N ILE A 124 -1.91 -13.10 20.35
CA ILE A 124 -3.02 -12.25 20.77
C ILE A 124 -2.92 -10.92 20.04
N VAL A 125 -3.87 -10.65 19.17
CA VAL A 125 -4.07 -9.34 18.55
C VAL A 125 -4.93 -8.48 19.49
N TRP A 126 -4.37 -7.36 19.95
CA TRP A 126 -5.06 -6.41 20.81
C TRP A 126 -5.49 -5.18 20.02
N LEU A 127 -6.79 -5.05 19.77
CA LEU A 127 -7.37 -3.91 19.04
C LEU A 127 -7.59 -2.66 19.92
N GLY A 128 -7.32 -2.75 21.21
CA GLY A 128 -7.53 -1.67 22.18
C GLY A 128 -8.74 -1.91 23.10
N ARG A 129 -9.00 -0.90 23.93
CA ARG A 129 -10.13 -0.93 24.87
C ARG A 129 -11.47 -1.01 24.12
N GLU A 130 -12.48 -1.46 24.84
CA GLU A 130 -13.86 -1.42 24.41
C GLU A 130 -14.29 0.02 24.05
N SER A 131 -15.12 0.15 23.04
CA SER A 131 -15.81 1.38 22.65
C SER A 131 -17.31 1.11 22.50
N GLU A 132 -18.10 2.15 22.29
CA GLU A 132 -19.58 2.08 22.28
C GLU A 132 -20.16 0.91 21.46
N ASP A 133 -19.54 0.58 20.33
CA ASP A 133 -20.03 -0.40 19.36
C ASP A 133 -19.08 -1.58 19.12
N SER A 134 -17.95 -1.65 19.82
CA SER A 134 -16.94 -2.68 19.58
C SER A 134 -17.42 -4.08 19.99
N THR A 135 -18.13 -4.20 21.11
CA THR A 135 -18.71 -5.48 21.54
C THR A 135 -19.77 -5.96 20.56
N LEU A 136 -20.62 -5.04 20.05
CA LEU A 136 -21.57 -5.36 18.99
C LEU A 136 -20.85 -5.84 17.74
N ALA A 137 -19.83 -5.12 17.28
CA ALA A 137 -19.04 -5.52 16.12
C ALA A 137 -18.42 -6.93 16.27
N MET A 138 -17.86 -7.22 17.45
CA MET A 138 -17.27 -8.53 17.74
C MET A 138 -18.31 -9.66 17.74
N THR A 139 -19.54 -9.40 18.18
CA THR A 139 -20.64 -10.39 18.16
C THR A 139 -21.25 -10.57 16.76
N LEU A 140 -21.17 -9.56 15.90
CA LEU A 140 -21.66 -9.64 14.53
C LEU A 140 -20.80 -10.55 13.64
N LEU A 141 -19.50 -10.72 13.91
CA LEU A 141 -18.62 -11.52 13.06
C LEU A 141 -19.14 -12.95 12.83
N PRO A 142 -19.39 -13.77 13.86
CA PRO A 142 -19.94 -15.11 13.67
C PRO A 142 -21.33 -15.12 13.05
N THR A 143 -22.18 -14.12 13.34
CA THR A 143 -23.54 -14.00 12.77
C THR A 143 -23.48 -13.81 11.26
N ILE A 144 -22.67 -12.86 10.78
CA ILE A 144 -22.50 -12.59 9.34
C ILE A 144 -21.98 -13.84 8.61
N ILE A 145 -21.02 -14.56 9.20
CA ILE A 145 -20.50 -15.80 8.62
C ILE A 145 -21.59 -16.85 8.51
N TYR A 146 -22.38 -17.01 9.58
CA TYR A 146 -23.47 -17.98 9.60
C TYR A 146 -24.54 -17.64 8.53
N ASP A 147 -24.97 -16.39 8.48
CA ASP A 147 -25.98 -15.90 7.54
C ASP A 147 -25.52 -16.06 6.10
N THR A 148 -24.26 -15.72 5.82
CA THR A 148 -23.64 -15.87 4.49
C THR A 148 -23.59 -17.34 4.03
N ILE A 149 -23.27 -18.27 4.92
CA ILE A 149 -23.20 -19.70 4.60
C ILE A 149 -24.62 -20.28 4.45
N SER A 150 -25.56 -19.86 5.27
CA SER A 150 -26.94 -20.39 5.30
C SER A 150 -27.80 -19.86 4.16
N ASN A 151 -27.53 -18.65 3.66
CA ASN A 151 -28.28 -17.94 2.62
C ASN A 151 -27.35 -17.26 1.62
N PRO A 152 -26.78 -17.99 0.65
CA PRO A 152 -25.90 -17.41 -0.36
C PRO A 152 -26.55 -16.29 -1.19
N ASP A 153 -27.88 -16.35 -1.38
CA ASP A 153 -28.65 -15.30 -2.08
C ASP A 153 -28.73 -14.00 -1.25
N GLU A 154 -28.73 -14.10 0.08
CA GLU A 154 -28.68 -12.95 0.97
C GLU A 154 -27.30 -12.31 0.96
N TYR A 155 -26.22 -13.08 0.81
CA TYR A 155 -24.89 -12.59 0.54
C TYR A 155 -24.85 -11.73 -0.72
N THR A 156 -25.44 -12.20 -1.82
CA THR A 156 -25.58 -11.42 -3.05
C THR A 156 -26.43 -10.17 -2.83
N ASN A 157 -27.47 -10.25 -2.00
CA ASN A 157 -28.30 -9.11 -1.63
C ASN A 157 -27.58 -8.12 -0.72
N ILE A 158 -26.75 -8.56 0.22
CA ILE A 158 -25.88 -7.71 1.04
C ILE A 158 -24.91 -6.94 0.14
N LEU A 159 -24.31 -7.61 -0.83
CA LEU A 159 -23.41 -7.00 -1.81
C LEU A 159 -24.14 -6.04 -2.76
N ALA A 160 -25.36 -6.41 -3.20
CA ALA A 160 -26.16 -5.63 -4.16
C ALA A 160 -26.97 -4.50 -3.53
N SER A 161 -27.12 -4.45 -2.21
CA SER A 161 -28.22 -3.70 -1.60
C SER A 161 -27.85 -2.29 -1.11
N ARG A 162 -28.69 -1.59 -1.22
CA ARG A 162 -29.68 -0.68 -0.59
C ARG A 162 -29.85 -0.96 0.93
N SER A 163 -28.72 -1.08 1.68
CA SER A 163 -28.79 -1.21 3.15
C SER A 163 -29.66 -0.10 3.74
N SER A 164 -30.66 -0.49 4.51
CA SER A 164 -31.50 0.47 5.21
C SER A 164 -30.63 1.34 6.17
N PRO A 165 -31.04 2.56 6.51
CA PRO A 165 -30.32 3.36 7.50
C PRO A 165 -30.09 2.64 8.84
N GLU A 166 -30.98 1.72 9.20
CA GLU A 166 -30.90 0.93 10.43
C GLU A 166 -29.84 -0.17 10.33
N GLU A 167 -29.80 -0.95 9.26
CA GLU A 167 -28.74 -1.91 9.00
C GLU A 167 -27.37 -1.24 8.92
N MET A 168 -27.31 -0.06 8.27
CA MET A 168 -26.09 0.73 8.23
C MET A 168 -25.60 1.11 9.63
N ARG A 169 -26.52 1.46 10.54
CA ARG A 169 -26.21 1.85 11.92
C ARG A 169 -25.84 0.65 12.81
N LEU A 170 -26.54 -0.47 12.66
CA LEU A 170 -26.42 -1.61 13.58
C LEU A 170 -25.41 -2.66 13.13
N THR A 171 -25.10 -2.74 11.86
CA THR A 171 -24.21 -3.76 11.29
C THR A 171 -22.94 -3.16 10.73
N TRP A 172 -23.06 -2.33 9.71
CA TRP A 172 -21.91 -1.90 8.93
C TRP A 172 -21.04 -0.86 9.64
N ARG A 173 -21.63 0.10 10.33
CA ARG A 173 -20.88 1.12 11.04
C ARG A 173 -20.07 0.55 12.22
N PRO A 174 -20.57 -0.35 13.07
CA PRO A 174 -19.76 -1.03 14.08
C PRO A 174 -18.58 -1.80 13.51
N LEU A 175 -18.82 -2.57 12.44
CA LEU A 175 -17.75 -3.31 11.74
C LEU A 175 -16.71 -2.36 11.14
N ALA A 176 -17.15 -1.33 10.43
CA ALA A 176 -16.25 -0.33 9.85
C ALA A 176 -15.34 0.29 10.93
N ARG A 177 -15.88 0.66 12.09
CA ARG A 177 -15.10 1.18 13.22
C ARG A 177 -14.15 0.15 13.81
N LEU A 178 -14.53 -1.12 13.84
CA LEU A 178 -13.66 -2.20 14.30
C LEU A 178 -12.46 -2.37 13.34
N PHE A 179 -12.70 -2.38 12.03
CA PHE A 179 -11.64 -2.48 11.00
C PHE A 179 -10.87 -1.16 10.80
N ALA A 180 -11.34 -0.03 11.33
CA ALA A 180 -10.61 1.24 11.33
C ALA A 180 -9.68 1.42 12.54
N ARG A 181 -9.60 0.45 13.45
CA ARG A 181 -8.73 0.58 14.62
C ARG A 181 -7.25 0.67 14.21
N PRO A 182 -6.42 1.45 14.92
CA PRO A 182 -5.04 1.73 14.52
C PRO A 182 -4.16 0.49 14.34
N TRP A 183 -4.50 -0.62 14.95
CA TRP A 183 -3.75 -1.88 14.80
C TRP A 183 -3.66 -2.30 13.33
N TRP A 184 -4.74 -2.19 12.59
CA TRP A 184 -4.84 -2.62 11.20
C TRP A 184 -3.91 -1.87 10.24
N THR A 185 -3.50 -0.65 10.60
CA THR A 185 -2.65 0.18 9.75
C THR A 185 -1.15 0.00 10.00
N ARG A 186 -0.74 -0.77 11.01
CA ARG A 186 0.69 -0.99 11.29
C ARG A 186 1.34 -1.91 10.27
N VAL A 187 2.56 -1.59 9.83
CA VAL A 187 3.31 -2.45 8.90
C VAL A 187 3.74 -3.77 9.54
N TRP A 188 4.11 -3.76 10.82
CA TRP A 188 4.61 -4.93 11.53
C TRP A 188 3.58 -6.06 11.67
N VAL A 189 2.29 -5.72 11.72
CA VAL A 189 1.22 -6.72 11.85
C VAL A 189 1.19 -7.70 10.67
N LEU A 190 1.77 -7.32 9.53
CA LEU A 190 1.94 -8.24 8.39
C LEU A 190 2.74 -9.47 8.79
N GLN A 191 3.87 -9.30 9.49
CA GLN A 191 4.67 -10.42 9.98
C GLN A 191 4.02 -11.11 11.19
N GLU A 192 3.46 -10.33 12.12
CA GLU A 192 2.89 -10.81 13.37
C GLU A 192 1.73 -11.80 13.14
N VAL A 193 0.96 -11.60 12.07
CA VAL A 193 -0.18 -12.46 11.70
C VAL A 193 0.21 -13.49 10.63
N ALA A 194 0.94 -13.08 9.58
CA ALA A 194 1.26 -13.97 8.46
C ALA A 194 2.16 -15.13 8.87
N LEU A 195 3.06 -14.90 9.83
CA LEU A 195 4.05 -15.89 10.27
C LEU A 195 3.61 -16.68 11.51
N ALA A 196 2.47 -16.35 12.09
CA ALA A 196 1.93 -17.10 13.21
C ALA A 196 1.48 -18.51 12.76
N SER A 197 2.18 -19.54 13.22
CA SER A 197 1.81 -20.94 12.98
C SER A 197 0.73 -21.46 13.92
N SER A 198 0.43 -20.72 14.98
CA SER A 198 -0.43 -21.08 16.09
C SER A 198 -1.78 -20.34 16.04
N HIS A 199 -2.62 -20.63 17.01
CA HIS A 199 -3.93 -20.00 17.16
C HIS A 199 -3.81 -18.48 17.34
N ILE A 200 -4.33 -17.73 16.39
CA ILE A 200 -4.46 -16.27 16.49
C ILE A 200 -5.83 -15.93 17.06
N THR A 201 -5.84 -15.10 18.08
CA THR A 201 -7.05 -14.60 18.72
C THR A 201 -7.03 -13.08 18.70
N VAL A 202 -8.16 -12.48 18.34
CA VAL A 202 -8.33 -11.03 18.34
C VAL A 202 -9.15 -10.61 19.55
N ARG A 203 -8.65 -9.63 20.30
CA ARG A 203 -9.32 -9.06 21.46
C ARG A 203 -9.59 -7.57 21.29
N CYS A 204 -10.77 -7.17 21.71
CA CYS A 204 -11.17 -5.77 21.82
C CYS A 204 -11.87 -5.59 23.18
N GLY A 205 -11.20 -4.94 24.13
CA GLY A 205 -11.62 -4.98 25.53
C GLY A 205 -11.72 -6.42 26.02
N LYS A 206 -12.87 -6.79 26.59
CA LYS A 206 -13.14 -8.15 27.07
C LYS A 206 -13.58 -9.11 25.98
N ALA A 207 -14.07 -8.59 24.85
CA ALA A 207 -14.54 -9.43 23.73
C ALA A 207 -13.37 -10.09 23.02
N GLU A 208 -13.53 -11.36 22.68
CA GLU A 208 -12.51 -12.18 22.02
C GLU A 208 -13.13 -13.00 20.88
N GLN A 209 -12.47 -13.04 19.72
CA GLN A 209 -12.88 -13.84 18.56
C GLN A 209 -11.68 -14.47 17.87
N PRO A 210 -11.83 -15.65 17.25
CA PRO A 210 -10.80 -16.26 16.44
C PRO A 210 -10.48 -15.40 15.21
N TRP A 211 -9.20 -15.33 14.82
CA TRP A 211 -8.74 -14.61 13.62
C TRP A 211 -9.49 -14.99 12.35
N LYS A 212 -9.80 -16.27 12.18
CA LYS A 212 -10.54 -16.78 11.01
C LYS A 212 -11.87 -16.05 10.74
N PHE A 213 -12.52 -15.51 11.77
CA PHE A 213 -13.76 -14.76 11.59
C PHE A 213 -13.49 -13.42 10.92
N PHE A 214 -12.38 -12.78 11.27
CA PHE A 214 -11.96 -11.54 10.60
C PHE A 214 -11.56 -11.80 9.15
N VAL A 215 -10.93 -12.94 8.85
CA VAL A 215 -10.58 -13.32 7.48
C VAL A 215 -11.85 -13.43 6.61
N VAL A 216 -12.83 -14.21 7.05
CA VAL A 216 -14.06 -14.42 6.28
C VAL A 216 -14.84 -13.11 6.11
N VAL A 217 -15.07 -12.38 7.21
CA VAL A 217 -15.79 -11.09 7.14
C VAL A 217 -15.00 -10.06 6.34
N GLY A 218 -13.66 -10.09 6.40
CA GLY A 218 -12.81 -9.23 5.60
C GLY A 218 -12.96 -9.47 4.10
N VAL A 219 -13.06 -10.73 3.67
CA VAL A 219 -13.35 -11.08 2.26
C VAL A 219 -14.72 -10.55 1.86
N ILE A 220 -15.75 -10.81 2.69
CA ILE A 220 -17.11 -10.31 2.44
C ILE A 220 -17.14 -8.78 2.28
N LEU A 221 -16.45 -8.05 3.16
CA LEU A 221 -16.38 -6.59 3.10
C LEU A 221 -15.57 -6.11 1.89
N HIS A 222 -14.52 -6.83 1.53
CA HIS A 222 -13.71 -6.51 0.35
C HIS A 222 -14.54 -6.64 -0.93
N ASP A 223 -15.26 -7.75 -1.10
CA ASP A 223 -16.13 -7.96 -2.25
C ASP A 223 -17.25 -6.92 -2.30
N ALA A 224 -17.88 -6.61 -1.14
CA ALA A 224 -18.88 -5.56 -1.04
C ALA A 224 -18.31 -4.17 -1.40
N PHE A 225 -17.04 -3.90 -1.07
CA PHE A 225 -16.34 -2.67 -1.44
C PHE A 225 -16.10 -2.62 -2.96
N ILE A 226 -15.61 -3.70 -3.56
CA ILE A 226 -15.36 -3.81 -5.00
C ILE A 226 -16.64 -3.58 -5.79
N VAL A 227 -17.75 -4.25 -5.45
CA VAL A 227 -19.04 -4.07 -6.16
C VAL A 227 -19.73 -2.73 -5.86
N GLY A 228 -19.06 -1.83 -5.13
CA GLY A 228 -19.56 -0.47 -4.90
C GLY A 228 -20.73 -0.36 -3.92
N ALA A 229 -21.04 -1.42 -3.17
CA ALA A 229 -22.14 -1.42 -2.20
C ALA A 229 -22.03 -0.26 -1.17
N PHE A 230 -20.82 0.16 -0.85
CA PHE A 230 -20.54 1.20 0.15
C PHE A 230 -20.26 2.59 -0.44
N HIS A 231 -20.27 2.78 -1.76
CA HIS A 231 -20.00 4.06 -2.41
C HIS A 231 -20.96 5.17 -1.97
N ARG A 232 -22.19 4.81 -1.59
CA ARG A 232 -23.19 5.76 -1.07
C ARG A 232 -22.92 6.22 0.37
N HIS A 233 -21.96 5.58 1.06
CA HIS A 233 -21.64 5.86 2.47
C HIS A 233 -20.15 6.16 2.70
N PRO A 234 -19.54 7.10 1.97
CA PRO A 234 -18.09 7.36 1.98
C PRO A 234 -17.56 7.85 3.33
N ARG A 235 -18.45 8.39 4.19
CA ARG A 235 -18.08 8.82 5.54
C ARG A 235 -17.89 7.65 6.51
N ILE A 236 -18.39 6.47 6.16
CA ILE A 236 -18.29 5.27 7.00
C ILE A 236 -17.12 4.42 6.54
N PHE A 237 -16.93 4.26 5.23
CA PHE A 237 -15.88 3.43 4.65
C PHE A 237 -14.76 4.31 4.11
N ASN A 238 -13.60 4.22 4.73
CA ASN A 238 -12.41 5.02 4.42
C ASN A 238 -11.16 4.12 4.37
N ASP A 239 -10.01 4.72 4.09
CA ASP A 239 -8.75 4.04 3.90
C ASP A 239 -8.27 3.20 5.07
N SER A 240 -8.55 3.64 6.30
CA SER A 240 -8.19 2.86 7.49
C SER A 240 -8.99 1.57 7.56
N ILE A 241 -10.24 1.59 7.10
CA ILE A 241 -11.09 0.40 7.00
C ILE A 241 -10.59 -0.50 5.88
N LEU A 242 -10.27 0.06 4.72
CA LEU A 242 -9.68 -0.71 3.62
C LEU A 242 -8.37 -1.37 4.05
N ALA A 243 -7.54 -0.69 4.82
CA ALA A 243 -6.35 -1.28 5.43
C ALA A 243 -6.70 -2.49 6.30
N GLY A 244 -7.73 -2.40 7.14
CA GLY A 244 -8.19 -3.51 7.97
C GLY A 244 -8.76 -4.66 7.16
N ILE A 245 -9.61 -4.37 6.20
CA ILE A 245 -10.21 -5.36 5.30
C ILE A 245 -9.12 -6.11 4.53
N THR A 246 -8.17 -5.42 3.94
CA THR A 246 -7.08 -6.05 3.18
C THR A 246 -6.19 -6.93 4.04
N ILE A 247 -5.85 -6.55 5.27
CA ILE A 247 -5.08 -7.46 6.16
C ILE A 247 -5.86 -8.72 6.47
N SER A 248 -7.14 -8.60 6.74
CA SER A 248 -7.95 -9.76 7.12
C SER A 248 -8.19 -10.71 5.96
N SER A 249 -8.32 -10.21 4.72
CA SER A 249 -8.51 -11.05 3.53
C SER A 249 -7.22 -11.70 2.99
N TRP A 250 -6.05 -11.15 3.29
CA TRP A 250 -4.77 -11.60 2.72
C TRP A 250 -4.03 -12.77 3.37
N PRO A 251 -4.24 -13.16 4.63
CA PRO A 251 -3.48 -14.27 5.22
C PRO A 251 -3.57 -15.59 4.45
N SER A 252 -4.67 -15.81 3.72
CA SER A 252 -4.82 -16.99 2.86
C SER A 252 -3.92 -16.94 1.61
N GLU A 253 -3.53 -15.74 1.18
CA GLU A 253 -2.64 -15.54 0.04
C GLU A 253 -1.17 -15.45 0.47
N ILE A 254 -0.90 -14.86 1.66
CA ILE A 254 0.47 -14.67 2.17
C ILE A 254 1.02 -15.95 2.80
N VAL A 255 0.20 -16.68 3.53
CA VAL A 255 0.57 -17.93 4.21
C VAL A 255 -0.15 -19.09 3.55
N SER A 256 0.20 -19.39 2.33
CA SER A 256 -0.11 -20.68 1.77
C SER A 256 0.73 -21.73 2.50
N THR A 257 0.09 -22.79 3.01
CA THR A 257 0.78 -24.00 3.47
C THR A 257 1.55 -24.69 2.33
N ASP A 258 1.36 -24.22 1.10
CA ASP A 258 2.08 -24.66 -0.08
C ASP A 258 3.34 -23.80 -0.28
N PRO A 259 4.55 -24.37 -0.09
CA PRO A 259 5.81 -23.64 -0.27
C PRO A 259 6.00 -23.06 -1.68
N GLU A 260 5.37 -23.66 -2.70
CA GLU A 260 5.45 -23.15 -4.08
C GLU A 260 4.66 -21.86 -4.27
N LYS A 261 3.54 -21.69 -3.57
CA LYS A 261 2.78 -20.43 -3.59
C LYS A 261 3.49 -19.30 -2.83
N ASN A 262 4.24 -19.64 -1.78
CA ASN A 262 5.05 -18.65 -1.04
C ASN A 262 6.25 -18.14 -1.84
N LYS A 263 6.70 -18.86 -2.88
CA LYS A 263 7.77 -18.42 -3.78
C LYS A 263 7.36 -17.27 -4.71
N SER A 264 6.08 -16.96 -4.82
CA SER A 264 5.58 -15.92 -5.74
C SER A 264 5.73 -14.49 -5.22
N TRP A 265 6.02 -14.29 -3.94
CA TRP A 265 6.13 -12.96 -3.34
C TRP A 265 7.52 -12.38 -3.55
N THR A 266 7.58 -11.25 -4.24
CA THR A 266 8.80 -10.47 -4.39
C THR A 266 8.82 -9.31 -3.39
N LEU A 267 10.03 -8.79 -3.10
CA LEU A 267 10.18 -7.60 -2.26
C LEU A 267 9.40 -6.41 -2.84
N GLU A 268 9.45 -6.24 -4.15
CA GLU A 268 8.67 -5.22 -4.85
C GLU A 268 7.18 -5.34 -4.55
N HIS A 269 6.62 -6.53 -4.67
CA HIS A 269 5.21 -6.79 -4.40
C HIS A 269 4.86 -6.49 -2.93
N ALA A 270 5.67 -6.98 -1.99
CA ALA A 270 5.46 -6.73 -0.57
C ALA A 270 5.46 -5.22 -0.24
N LEU A 271 6.36 -4.45 -0.83
CA LEU A 271 6.45 -3.01 -0.62
C LEU A 271 5.33 -2.22 -1.32
N THR A 272 5.00 -2.58 -2.57
CA THR A 272 4.05 -1.83 -3.39
C THR A 272 2.59 -2.18 -3.12
N LYS A 273 2.31 -3.40 -2.65
CA LYS A 273 0.95 -3.88 -2.35
C LYS A 273 0.67 -3.95 -0.86
N LEU A 274 1.51 -4.67 -0.08
CA LEU A 274 1.23 -4.95 1.33
C LEU A 274 1.57 -3.76 2.23
N ALA A 275 2.79 -3.24 2.17
CA ALA A 275 3.25 -2.16 3.04
C ALA A 275 2.64 -0.80 2.67
N ARG A 276 2.13 -0.65 1.45
CA ARG A 276 1.61 0.62 0.93
C ARG A 276 0.52 1.25 1.78
N LEU A 277 -0.44 0.45 2.23
CA LEU A 277 -1.58 0.88 3.05
C LEU A 277 -1.26 0.88 4.56
N ARG A 278 0.01 0.66 4.95
CA ARG A 278 0.40 0.50 6.35
C ARG A 278 1.13 1.72 6.88
N ASP A 279 1.15 1.82 8.17
CA ASP A 279 1.84 2.86 8.91
C ASP A 279 3.08 2.33 9.60
N ALA A 280 4.17 3.13 9.55
CA ALA A 280 5.37 2.92 10.32
C ALA A 280 5.80 4.23 10.96
N THR A 281 6.17 4.24 12.22
CA THR A 281 6.70 5.44 12.89
C THR A 281 8.09 5.77 12.37
N ASP A 282 8.94 4.74 12.25
CA ASP A 282 10.23 4.82 11.59
C ASP A 282 10.05 4.47 10.10
N PRO A 283 10.44 5.33 9.14
CA PRO A 283 10.32 5.03 7.73
C PRO A 283 11.01 3.74 7.27
N ARG A 284 12.08 3.32 7.96
CA ARG A 284 12.81 2.07 7.67
C ARG A 284 11.97 0.83 7.93
N ASP A 285 11.03 0.92 8.85
CA ASP A 285 10.10 -0.17 9.15
C ASP A 285 9.21 -0.54 7.95
N ARG A 286 9.03 0.37 6.98
CA ARG A 286 8.35 0.06 5.72
C ARG A 286 9.03 -1.10 4.98
N VAL A 287 10.36 -1.13 5.03
CA VAL A 287 11.18 -2.20 4.45
C VAL A 287 11.29 -3.36 5.44
N PHE A 288 11.74 -3.09 6.66
CA PHE A 288 12.04 -4.14 7.64
C PHE A 288 10.79 -4.94 8.04
N GLY A 289 9.63 -4.28 8.09
CA GLY A 289 8.34 -4.90 8.42
C GLY A 289 7.82 -5.91 7.38
N VAL A 290 8.44 -6.03 6.20
CA VAL A 290 8.07 -7.01 5.19
C VAL A 290 9.15 -8.04 4.89
N LEU A 291 10.39 -7.86 5.36
CA LEU A 291 11.51 -8.72 4.98
C LEU A 291 11.28 -10.20 5.33
N ASN A 292 10.77 -10.49 6.52
CA ASN A 292 10.51 -11.87 6.93
C ASN A 292 9.38 -12.58 6.17
N LEU A 293 8.65 -11.87 5.30
CA LEU A 293 7.69 -12.49 4.38
C LEU A 293 8.39 -13.20 3.22
N MET A 294 9.71 -13.01 3.08
CA MET A 294 10.54 -13.56 2.01
C MET A 294 11.75 -14.30 2.60
N PRO A 295 12.30 -15.28 1.86
CA PRO A 295 13.56 -15.91 2.21
C PRO A 295 14.71 -14.91 2.37
N VAL A 296 15.63 -15.17 3.30
CA VAL A 296 16.73 -14.25 3.67
C VAL A 296 17.67 -13.94 2.48
N ASP A 297 17.82 -14.88 1.55
CA ASP A 297 18.60 -14.70 0.31
C ASP A 297 17.97 -13.69 -0.67
N GLN A 298 16.73 -13.30 -0.42
CA GLN A 298 16.02 -12.27 -1.18
C GLN A 298 16.09 -10.88 -0.54
N TRP A 299 16.69 -10.75 0.62
CA TRP A 299 16.77 -9.46 1.32
C TRP A 299 17.81 -8.54 0.65
N PRO A 300 17.52 -7.23 0.50
CA PRO A 300 18.48 -6.27 -0.03
C PRO A 300 19.66 -6.01 0.91
N CYS A 301 19.41 -6.16 2.21
CA CYS A 301 20.39 -6.05 3.29
C CYS A 301 19.78 -6.63 4.58
N ARG A 302 20.62 -6.88 5.57
CA ARG A 302 20.13 -7.14 6.93
C ARG A 302 19.55 -5.87 7.52
N PRO A 303 18.51 -5.97 8.38
CA PRO A 303 17.99 -4.82 9.12
C PRO A 303 19.09 -4.11 9.90
N ASP A 304 19.18 -2.82 9.68
CA ASP A 304 20.17 -1.94 10.32
C ASP A 304 19.58 -0.55 10.54
N TYR A 305 19.24 -0.27 11.79
CA TYR A 305 18.71 1.04 12.20
C TYR A 305 19.78 2.14 12.32
N SER A 306 21.04 1.86 12.03
CA SER A 306 22.08 2.90 11.90
C SER A 306 22.07 3.54 10.50
N LEU A 307 21.54 2.86 9.49
CA LEU A 307 21.41 3.41 8.13
C LEU A 307 20.40 4.55 8.10
N ASP A 308 20.71 5.61 7.37
CA ASP A 308 19.71 6.62 7.04
C ASP A 308 18.69 6.10 6.02
N VAL A 309 17.51 6.73 5.97
CA VAL A 309 16.38 6.27 5.15
C VAL A 309 16.71 6.32 3.66
N ARG A 310 17.43 7.37 3.19
CA ARG A 310 17.81 7.52 1.78
C ARG A 310 18.68 6.35 1.35
N THR A 311 19.76 6.07 2.09
CA THR A 311 20.69 4.97 1.80
C THR A 311 19.98 3.62 1.77
N LEU A 312 19.07 3.36 2.73
CA LEU A 312 18.29 2.12 2.74
C LEU A 312 17.39 2.02 1.50
N TYR A 313 16.66 3.09 1.17
CA TYR A 313 15.70 3.05 0.07
C TYR A 313 16.40 2.92 -1.30
N VAL A 314 17.53 3.59 -1.50
CA VAL A 314 18.37 3.41 -2.71
C VAL A 314 18.84 1.95 -2.84
N LYS A 315 19.37 1.35 -1.76
CA LYS A 315 19.79 -0.07 -1.76
C LYS A 315 18.64 -1.00 -2.12
N VAL A 316 17.45 -0.76 -1.56
CA VAL A 316 16.26 -1.58 -1.83
C VAL A 316 15.82 -1.44 -3.28
N ALA A 317 15.77 -0.23 -3.82
CA ALA A 317 15.39 0.02 -5.20
C ALA A 317 16.35 -0.64 -6.18
N LEU A 318 17.66 -0.50 -5.98
CA LEU A 318 18.68 -1.16 -6.80
C LEU A 318 18.56 -2.68 -6.74
N HIS A 319 18.42 -3.25 -5.54
CA HIS A 319 18.23 -4.69 -5.39
C HIS A 319 17.01 -5.21 -6.17
N ILE A 320 15.90 -4.49 -6.15
CA ILE A 320 14.69 -4.86 -6.90
C ILE A 320 14.96 -4.81 -8.41
N ILE A 321 15.56 -3.73 -8.91
CA ILE A 321 15.87 -3.55 -10.33
C ILE A 321 16.85 -4.63 -10.81
N GLU A 322 17.92 -4.89 -10.06
CA GLU A 322 18.94 -5.89 -10.39
C GLU A 322 18.36 -7.32 -10.39
N LYS A 323 17.52 -7.64 -9.41
CA LYS A 323 16.93 -8.96 -9.27
C LYS A 323 15.89 -9.24 -10.34
N ASN A 324 15.01 -8.28 -10.60
CA ASN A 324 13.95 -8.41 -11.59
C ASN A 324 14.49 -8.28 -13.03
N LYS A 325 15.66 -7.63 -13.20
CA LYS A 325 16.23 -7.26 -14.51
C LYS A 325 15.27 -6.43 -15.35
N ASP A 326 14.53 -5.54 -14.68
CA ASP A 326 13.61 -4.60 -15.32
C ASP A 326 13.48 -3.29 -14.53
N LEU A 327 12.80 -2.31 -15.10
CA LEU A 327 12.58 -0.98 -14.53
C LEU A 327 11.12 -0.76 -14.09
N ARG A 328 10.34 -1.83 -13.86
CA ARG A 328 8.92 -1.72 -13.42
C ARG A 328 8.75 -0.90 -12.16
N LEU A 329 9.74 -0.92 -11.29
CA LEU A 329 9.73 -0.16 -10.04
C LEU A 329 9.50 1.35 -10.28
N LEU A 330 9.93 1.90 -11.42
CA LEU A 330 9.75 3.31 -11.77
C LEU A 330 8.27 3.70 -11.86
N ALA A 331 7.39 2.78 -12.21
CA ALA A 331 5.94 3.01 -12.17
C ALA A 331 5.42 3.29 -10.75
N SER A 332 6.15 2.89 -9.73
CA SER A 332 5.82 3.16 -8.32
C SER A 332 6.40 4.48 -7.80
N CYS A 333 7.25 5.15 -8.59
CA CYS A 333 7.73 6.49 -8.28
C CYS A 333 6.65 7.51 -8.62
N THR A 334 6.19 8.27 -7.65
CA THR A 334 5.27 9.39 -7.86
C THR A 334 5.79 10.58 -7.11
N ARG A 335 5.91 11.69 -7.82
CA ARG A 335 6.18 13.00 -7.24
C ARG A 335 5.03 13.94 -7.61
N GLY A 336 4.42 14.52 -6.62
CA GLY A 336 3.39 15.53 -6.77
C GLY A 336 2.82 15.86 -5.41
N ASP A 337 2.57 17.13 -5.17
CA ASP A 337 1.82 17.56 -4.01
C ASP A 337 0.36 17.16 -4.25
N TRP A 338 -0.05 16.06 -3.67
CA TRP A 338 -1.45 15.65 -3.68
C TRP A 338 -2.31 16.78 -3.15
N PRO A 339 -3.40 17.19 -3.83
CA PRO A 339 -4.25 18.24 -3.35
C PRO A 339 -4.97 17.78 -2.09
N THR A 340 -4.33 17.99 -0.95
CA THR A 340 -4.89 17.67 0.36
C THR A 340 -5.92 18.72 0.78
N THR A 341 -6.96 18.91 -0.03
CA THR A 341 -8.14 19.68 0.39
C THR A 341 -8.96 18.91 1.43
N ASP A 342 -8.74 17.60 1.55
CA ASP A 342 -9.42 16.78 2.53
C ASP A 342 -8.70 16.81 3.88
N ALA A 343 -9.35 17.44 4.86
CA ALA A 343 -8.85 17.49 6.24
C ALA A 343 -8.63 16.08 6.84
N TYR A 344 -9.38 15.09 6.37
CA TYR A 344 -9.28 13.70 6.80
C TYR A 344 -7.99 13.04 6.27
N LEU A 345 -7.69 13.17 4.99
CA LEU A 345 -6.43 12.71 4.41
C LEU A 345 -5.23 13.42 5.06
N ARG A 346 -5.34 14.72 5.35
CA ARG A 346 -4.32 15.47 6.08
C ARG A 346 -4.07 14.92 7.49
N SER A 347 -5.09 14.49 8.20
CA SER A 347 -4.96 13.99 9.58
C SER A 347 -4.40 12.57 9.63
N SER A 348 -4.77 11.74 8.65
CA SER A 348 -4.31 10.35 8.54
C SER A 348 -2.88 10.24 8.00
N PHE A 349 -2.39 11.25 7.25
CA PHE A 349 -1.13 11.22 6.51
C PHE A 349 -0.17 12.35 6.85
N ARG A 350 -0.20 12.88 8.09
CA ARG A 350 0.77 13.85 8.58
C ARG A 350 2.17 13.25 8.66
N ARG A 351 2.79 12.98 7.51
CA ARG A 351 4.20 12.61 7.48
C ARG A 351 4.95 13.65 6.67
N THR A 352 6.00 14.16 7.28
CA THR A 352 6.99 14.99 6.60
C THR A 352 7.51 14.18 5.42
N PRO A 353 7.40 14.66 4.18
CA PRO A 353 8.03 13.99 3.05
C PRO A 353 9.50 13.80 3.36
N ILE A 354 10.03 12.61 3.12
CA ILE A 354 11.47 12.41 3.21
C ILE A 354 12.09 13.15 2.04
N THR A 355 12.90 14.14 2.36
CA THR A 355 13.64 14.92 1.37
C THR A 355 14.92 14.21 0.95
N GLY A 356 15.38 14.46 -0.28
CA GLY A 356 16.67 13.96 -0.76
C GLY A 356 16.69 12.52 -1.25
N ILE A 357 15.54 11.82 -1.34
CA ILE A 357 15.44 10.52 -2.04
C ILE A 357 15.46 10.80 -3.54
N PRO A 358 16.31 10.10 -4.35
CA PRO A 358 16.30 10.20 -5.80
C PRO A 358 14.93 9.94 -6.39
N SER A 359 14.60 10.59 -7.51
CA SER A 359 13.24 10.52 -8.06
C SER A 359 12.86 9.14 -8.60
N TRP A 360 13.82 8.36 -9.00
CA TRP A 360 13.68 6.99 -9.48
C TRP A 360 13.53 5.96 -8.35
N VAL A 361 13.64 6.40 -7.09
CA VAL A 361 13.44 5.57 -5.90
C VAL A 361 12.04 5.85 -5.33
N PRO A 362 11.17 4.85 -5.21
CA PRO A 362 9.85 5.05 -4.61
C PRO A 362 9.95 5.58 -3.18
N ASN A 363 9.19 6.61 -2.87
CA ASN A 363 9.03 7.05 -1.49
C ASN A 363 7.97 6.19 -0.79
N TRP A 364 8.40 5.05 -0.22
CA TRP A 364 7.50 4.12 0.46
C TRP A 364 6.79 4.69 1.68
N THR A 365 7.15 5.90 2.15
CA THR A 365 6.41 6.58 3.22
C THR A 365 5.16 7.30 2.72
N GLN A 366 5.09 7.60 1.43
CA GLN A 366 3.93 8.21 0.83
C GLN A 366 2.93 7.13 0.44
N MET A 367 1.72 7.23 0.97
CA MET A 367 0.64 6.32 0.57
C MET A 367 0.23 6.65 -0.85
N ARG A 368 0.11 5.61 -1.66
CA ARG A 368 -0.29 5.74 -3.05
C ARG A 368 -1.57 4.96 -3.29
N TYR A 369 -2.60 5.67 -3.73
CA TYR A 369 -3.89 5.09 -4.07
C TYR A 369 -3.95 4.56 -5.50
N ASN A 370 -3.00 4.91 -6.36
CA ASN A 370 -3.03 4.49 -7.74
C ASN A 370 -2.46 3.08 -7.88
N PRO A 371 -3.29 2.06 -8.12
CA PRO A 371 -2.75 0.82 -8.62
C PRO A 371 -2.00 1.11 -9.93
N PRO A 372 -0.91 0.40 -10.21
CA PRO A 372 -0.24 0.50 -11.50
C PRO A 372 -1.23 0.29 -12.64
N PHE A 373 -1.00 0.92 -13.79
CA PHE A 373 -1.80 0.66 -14.98
C PHE A 373 -1.85 -0.84 -15.31
N PRO A 374 -2.88 -1.30 -16.08
CA PRO A 374 -2.92 -2.66 -16.59
C PRO A 374 -1.62 -2.98 -17.34
N GLY A 375 -0.94 -3.98 -16.90
CA GLY A 375 0.45 -4.23 -17.22
C GLY A 375 1.32 -4.36 -15.98
N GLY A 376 0.84 -3.88 -14.84
CA GLY A 376 1.38 -4.21 -13.54
C GLY A 376 1.15 -5.68 -13.19
N ILE A 377 1.71 -6.12 -12.09
CA ILE A 377 1.84 -7.51 -11.62
C ILE A 377 0.53 -8.35 -11.63
N GLU A 378 -0.64 -7.72 -11.80
CA GLU A 378 -1.95 -8.39 -11.75
C GLU A 378 -2.74 -8.37 -13.08
N SER A 379 -2.16 -7.88 -14.19
CA SER A 379 -2.89 -7.94 -15.45
C SER A 379 -2.87 -9.36 -16.02
N THR A 380 -4.02 -9.79 -16.54
CA THR A 380 -4.17 -11.06 -17.28
C THR A 380 -3.42 -11.08 -18.63
N VAL A 381 -2.77 -9.98 -18.99
CA VAL A 381 -1.83 -9.91 -20.10
C VAL A 381 -0.51 -10.48 -19.61
N THR A 382 -0.03 -11.52 -20.23
CA THR A 382 1.18 -12.22 -19.78
C THR A 382 2.39 -11.28 -19.74
N VAL A 383 3.28 -11.49 -18.78
CA VAL A 383 4.54 -10.74 -18.65
C VAL A 383 5.31 -10.75 -19.98
N GLU A 384 5.17 -11.83 -20.77
CA GLU A 384 5.78 -11.98 -22.08
C GLU A 384 5.19 -11.04 -23.15
N GLU A 385 3.87 -10.83 -23.16
CA GLU A 385 3.23 -9.87 -24.04
C GLU A 385 3.59 -8.43 -23.70
N GLN A 386 3.75 -8.12 -22.41
CA GLN A 386 4.14 -6.78 -21.94
C GLN A 386 5.62 -6.50 -22.17
N LEU A 387 6.49 -7.49 -21.97
CA LEU A 387 7.91 -7.40 -22.32
C LEU A 387 8.13 -7.30 -23.83
N ALA A 388 7.27 -7.92 -24.64
CA ALA A 388 7.30 -7.78 -26.10
C ALA A 388 6.96 -6.35 -26.55
N ILE A 389 6.14 -5.61 -25.78
CA ILE A 389 5.82 -4.20 -26.04
C ILE A 389 7.01 -3.29 -25.70
N ALA A 390 7.70 -3.55 -24.60
CA ALA A 390 8.80 -2.70 -24.12
C ALA A 390 10.19 -3.11 -24.64
N SER A 391 10.38 -4.35 -25.09
CA SER A 391 11.68 -4.86 -25.56
C SER A 391 11.53 -5.93 -26.64
N LYS A 392 11.50 -5.56 -27.91
CA LYS A 392 11.85 -6.53 -28.94
C LYS A 392 13.34 -6.88 -28.79
N ASN A 393 13.60 -8.15 -28.42
CA ASN A 393 14.86 -8.87 -28.62
C ASN A 393 16.01 -8.74 -27.62
N SER A 394 15.92 -8.12 -26.46
CA SER A 394 16.92 -8.39 -25.41
C SER A 394 16.30 -8.40 -24.02
N ARG A 395 16.46 -9.53 -23.34
CA ARG A 395 16.12 -9.71 -21.92
C ARG A 395 17.03 -8.89 -20.98
N ASP A 396 18.03 -8.21 -21.52
CA ASP A 396 19.00 -7.47 -20.73
C ASP A 396 18.62 -5.99 -20.70
N VAL A 397 18.09 -5.55 -19.56
CA VAL A 397 17.95 -4.14 -19.26
C VAL A 397 19.33 -3.61 -18.89
N TYR A 398 19.83 -2.69 -19.70
CA TYR A 398 21.08 -2.02 -19.39
C TYR A 398 20.77 -0.77 -18.56
N PHE A 399 21.32 -0.69 -17.36
CA PHE A 399 21.32 0.51 -16.53
C PHE A 399 22.68 0.62 -15.82
N ARG A 400 23.00 1.82 -15.36
CA ARG A 400 24.15 2.07 -14.50
C ARG A 400 23.81 3.14 -13.48
N VAL A 401 24.49 3.11 -12.35
CA VAL A 401 24.37 4.13 -11.31
C VAL A 401 25.64 4.97 -11.34
N GLU A 402 25.49 6.28 -11.44
CA GLU A 402 26.58 7.24 -11.38
C GLU A 402 26.67 7.89 -9.99
N SER A 403 27.71 8.69 -9.78
CA SER A 403 27.90 9.44 -8.53
C SER A 403 26.67 10.31 -8.20
N GLY A 404 26.29 10.37 -6.92
CA GLY A 404 25.11 11.11 -6.46
C GLY A 404 23.79 10.35 -6.60
N ASP A 405 23.85 9.01 -6.81
CA ASP A 405 22.69 8.12 -6.99
C ASP A 405 21.87 8.46 -8.25
N ILE A 406 22.53 8.87 -9.34
CA ILE A 406 21.90 9.07 -10.64
C ILE A 406 21.76 7.71 -11.32
N LEU A 407 20.53 7.34 -11.64
CA LEU A 407 20.23 6.14 -12.42
C LEU A 407 20.21 6.50 -13.91
N VAL A 408 21.12 5.90 -14.67
CA VAL A 408 21.19 6.07 -16.12
C VAL A 408 20.48 4.92 -16.79
N VAL A 409 19.52 5.25 -17.64
CA VAL A 409 18.69 4.31 -18.40
C VAL A 409 18.57 4.73 -19.85
N PHE A 410 18.03 3.86 -20.70
CA PHE A 410 17.89 4.11 -22.12
C PHE A 410 16.41 4.05 -22.52
N GLY A 411 16.02 4.93 -23.45
CA GLY A 411 14.63 5.01 -23.86
C GLY A 411 14.42 5.98 -25.03
N ARG A 412 13.17 6.42 -25.15
CA ARG A 412 12.75 7.39 -26.17
C ARG A 412 11.63 8.26 -25.64
N ILE A 413 11.68 9.56 -25.97
CA ILE A 413 10.56 10.49 -25.72
C ILE A 413 9.44 10.17 -26.71
N LEU A 414 8.22 9.98 -26.21
CA LEU A 414 6.99 9.82 -26.97
C LEU A 414 6.39 11.17 -27.36
N GLY A 415 6.50 12.15 -26.50
CA GLY A 415 5.98 13.51 -26.71
C GLY A 415 6.12 14.35 -25.45
N GLU A 416 6.03 15.65 -25.62
CA GLU A 416 5.98 16.64 -24.53
C GLU A 416 4.52 16.91 -24.14
N ILE A 417 4.25 17.10 -22.87
CA ILE A 417 2.92 17.51 -22.38
C ILE A 417 2.72 18.98 -22.70
N ILE A 418 1.73 19.28 -23.55
CA ILE A 418 1.41 20.65 -23.96
C ILE A 418 0.25 21.24 -23.15
N ALA A 419 -0.70 20.41 -22.70
CA ALA A 419 -1.82 20.85 -21.87
C ALA A 419 -2.15 19.83 -20.79
N VAL A 420 -2.64 20.33 -19.68
CA VAL A 420 -3.01 19.55 -18.49
C VAL A 420 -4.42 19.90 -18.06
N GLY A 421 -5.25 18.92 -17.80
CA GLY A 421 -6.66 19.04 -17.43
C GLY A 421 -6.91 19.37 -15.96
N GLY A 422 -6.26 20.40 -15.41
CA GLY A 422 -6.60 20.97 -14.10
C GLY A 422 -6.51 20.02 -12.91
N GLN A 423 -7.63 19.77 -12.24
CA GLN A 423 -7.70 18.90 -11.05
C GLN A 423 -7.70 17.42 -11.41
N PRO A 424 -7.25 16.52 -10.51
CA PRO A 424 -7.39 15.08 -10.70
C PRO A 424 -8.83 14.71 -10.99
N VAL A 425 -9.05 13.84 -11.97
CA VAL A 425 -10.40 13.42 -12.35
C VAL A 425 -11.09 12.76 -11.14
N ILE A 426 -10.41 11.89 -10.45
CA ILE A 426 -10.92 11.20 -9.27
C ILE A 426 -9.92 11.34 -8.13
N THR A 427 -10.39 11.81 -6.98
CA THR A 427 -9.66 11.85 -5.72
C THR A 427 -10.22 10.85 -4.71
N ARG A 428 -11.44 10.36 -4.94
CA ARG A 428 -12.16 9.40 -4.10
C ARG A 428 -12.99 8.45 -4.97
N PRO A 429 -13.22 7.20 -4.56
CA PRO A 429 -13.96 6.22 -5.36
C PRO A 429 -15.32 6.70 -5.88
N TYR A 430 -16.02 7.56 -5.12
CA TYR A 430 -17.34 8.09 -5.49
C TYR A 430 -17.31 9.35 -6.38
N ASP A 431 -16.15 9.89 -6.69
CA ASP A 431 -16.00 11.07 -7.58
C ASP A 431 -16.42 10.75 -9.02
N LEU A 432 -16.50 9.48 -9.44
CA LEU A 432 -17.08 9.06 -10.72
C LEU A 432 -18.53 9.53 -10.89
N PHE A 433 -19.23 9.73 -9.78
CA PHE A 433 -20.60 10.23 -9.76
C PHE A 433 -20.68 11.75 -9.57
N ASP A 434 -19.54 12.46 -9.50
CA ASP A 434 -19.48 13.91 -9.46
C ASP A 434 -19.60 14.45 -10.89
N GLY A 435 -20.81 14.91 -11.23
CA GLY A 435 -21.11 15.42 -12.57
C GLY A 435 -20.23 16.60 -13.00
N ALA A 436 -19.77 17.44 -12.07
CA ALA A 436 -18.89 18.57 -12.39
C ALA A 436 -17.48 18.10 -12.79
N LYS A 437 -16.92 17.12 -12.09
CA LYS A 437 -15.62 16.54 -12.41
C LYS A 437 -15.66 15.79 -13.74
N MET A 438 -16.70 14.98 -13.95
CA MET A 438 -16.87 14.24 -15.18
C MET A 438 -17.11 15.16 -16.38
N LEU A 439 -17.85 16.25 -16.20
CA LEU A 439 -18.03 17.26 -17.24
C LEU A 439 -16.71 17.98 -17.58
N ALA A 440 -15.90 18.33 -16.58
CA ALA A 440 -14.59 18.94 -16.79
C ALA A 440 -13.65 18.01 -17.58
N PHE A 441 -13.65 16.72 -17.24
CA PHE A 441 -12.91 15.69 -17.96
C PHE A 441 -13.34 15.59 -19.43
N ALA A 442 -14.65 15.47 -19.68
CA ALA A 442 -15.19 15.37 -21.02
C ALA A 442 -14.93 16.64 -21.86
N ASN A 443 -15.07 17.82 -21.27
CA ASN A 443 -14.78 19.08 -21.96
C ASN A 443 -13.31 19.18 -22.37
N PHE A 444 -12.39 18.68 -21.55
CA PHE A 444 -10.97 18.65 -21.91
C PHE A 444 -10.74 17.72 -23.11
N VAL A 445 -11.31 16.50 -23.09
CA VAL A 445 -11.23 15.53 -24.20
C VAL A 445 -11.80 16.14 -25.48
N TYR A 446 -12.99 16.73 -25.41
CA TYR A 446 -13.66 17.35 -26.55
C TYR A 446 -12.82 18.47 -27.17
N LYS A 447 -12.33 19.40 -26.33
CA LYS A 447 -11.50 20.52 -26.80
C LYS A 447 -10.23 20.01 -27.50
N HIS A 448 -9.56 19.04 -26.91
CA HIS A 448 -8.34 18.48 -27.51
C HIS A 448 -8.63 17.85 -28.88
N LEU A 449 -9.73 17.08 -29.01
CA LEU A 449 -10.09 16.48 -30.29
C LEU A 449 -10.40 17.53 -31.34
N GLN A 450 -11.06 18.65 -30.96
CA GLN A 450 -11.30 19.78 -31.87
C GLN A 450 -10.01 20.45 -32.34
N ASP A 451 -8.98 20.52 -31.50
CA ASP A 451 -7.69 21.11 -31.85
C ASP A 451 -6.94 20.30 -32.93
N ILE A 452 -7.24 19.00 -33.05
CA ILE A 452 -6.55 18.09 -33.99
C ILE A 452 -7.40 17.58 -35.16
N LYS A 453 -8.73 17.69 -35.09
CA LYS A 453 -9.67 17.23 -36.13
C LYS A 453 -10.76 18.26 -36.38
N SER A 454 -11.11 18.49 -37.64
CA SER A 454 -12.18 19.43 -38.03
C SER A 454 -13.58 18.89 -37.72
N ASP A 455 -13.77 17.56 -37.78
CA ASP A 455 -15.09 16.90 -37.74
C ASP A 455 -15.19 15.99 -36.51
N VAL A 456 -15.23 16.60 -35.33
CA VAL A 456 -15.35 15.85 -34.07
C VAL A 456 -16.79 15.46 -33.82
N THR A 457 -17.06 14.16 -33.82
CA THR A 457 -18.36 13.59 -33.47
C THR A 457 -18.47 13.28 -31.98
N ASN A 458 -19.69 13.21 -31.47
CA ASN A 458 -19.92 12.79 -30.09
C ASN A 458 -19.43 11.35 -29.82
N GLU A 459 -19.52 10.48 -30.82
CA GLU A 459 -19.03 9.10 -30.76
C GLU A 459 -17.52 9.05 -30.54
N MET A 460 -16.73 9.86 -31.28
CA MET A 460 -15.28 9.97 -31.09
C MET A 460 -14.91 10.45 -29.68
N CYS A 461 -15.69 11.37 -29.12
CA CYS A 461 -15.46 11.83 -27.75
C CYS A 461 -15.73 10.73 -26.73
N LEU A 462 -16.84 10.01 -26.88
CA LEU A 462 -17.20 8.90 -26.00
C LEU A 462 -16.18 7.75 -26.06
N GLU A 463 -15.68 7.43 -27.26
CA GLU A 463 -14.61 6.43 -27.41
C GLU A 463 -13.31 6.86 -26.73
N ALA A 464 -12.90 8.13 -26.88
CA ALA A 464 -11.70 8.64 -26.23
C ALA A 464 -11.84 8.68 -24.72
N GLU A 465 -13.00 9.11 -24.19
CA GLU A 465 -13.30 9.10 -22.75
C GLU A 465 -13.26 7.67 -22.21
N TYR A 466 -13.92 6.75 -22.86
CA TYR A 466 -13.96 5.33 -22.47
C TYR A 466 -12.56 4.71 -22.48
N ALA A 467 -11.77 4.98 -23.52
CA ALA A 467 -10.40 4.49 -23.62
C ALA A 467 -9.50 4.98 -22.49
N LEU A 468 -9.64 6.26 -22.09
CA LEU A 468 -8.91 6.81 -20.94
C LEU A 468 -9.37 6.18 -19.62
N MET A 469 -10.68 5.97 -19.44
CA MET A 469 -11.21 5.39 -18.22
C MET A 469 -10.81 3.92 -18.02
N THR A 470 -10.71 3.16 -19.10
CA THR A 470 -10.40 1.73 -19.04
C THR A 470 -8.95 1.42 -19.31
N CYS A 471 -8.18 2.38 -19.87
CA CYS A 471 -6.85 2.16 -20.44
C CYS A 471 -6.82 0.93 -21.36
N TYR A 472 -7.89 0.72 -22.13
CA TYR A 472 -8.07 -0.44 -23.02
C TYR A 472 -7.73 -1.79 -22.38
N THR A 473 -8.11 -2.00 -21.13
CA THR A 473 -8.06 -3.35 -20.55
C THR A 473 -9.00 -4.25 -21.34
N ASN A 474 -8.46 -4.84 -22.39
CA ASN A 474 -9.21 -5.64 -23.34
C ASN A 474 -9.74 -6.91 -22.70
N LYS A 475 -10.97 -7.25 -23.03
CA LYS A 475 -11.58 -8.57 -23.14
C LYS A 475 -12.45 -9.10 -22.02
N THR A 476 -12.57 -8.45 -20.86
CA THR A 476 -13.46 -8.98 -19.80
C THR A 476 -14.53 -8.02 -19.29
N LEU A 477 -14.49 -6.75 -19.72
CA LEU A 477 -15.57 -5.84 -19.39
C LEU A 477 -16.72 -6.08 -20.36
N GLU A 478 -17.78 -6.72 -19.90
CA GLU A 478 -19.08 -6.82 -20.63
C GLU A 478 -19.71 -5.44 -20.88
N PHE A 479 -19.03 -4.38 -20.42
CA PHE A 479 -19.47 -3.00 -20.55
C PHE A 479 -19.06 -2.45 -21.91
N THR A 480 -20.03 -2.22 -22.76
CA THR A 480 -19.82 -1.71 -24.12
C THR A 480 -19.78 -0.18 -24.14
N ASN A 481 -19.18 0.41 -25.21
CA ASN A 481 -19.27 1.85 -25.49
C ASN A 481 -20.73 2.35 -25.45
N THR A 482 -21.68 1.53 -25.82
CA THR A 482 -23.12 1.84 -25.83
C THR A 482 -23.65 2.04 -24.40
N GLN A 483 -23.23 1.21 -23.47
CA GLN A 483 -23.63 1.33 -22.06
C GLN A 483 -22.99 2.56 -21.42
N TYR A 484 -21.72 2.86 -21.74
CA TYR A 484 -21.05 4.08 -21.30
C TYR A 484 -21.75 5.33 -21.84
N ALA A 485 -22.11 5.36 -23.13
CA ALA A 485 -22.85 6.45 -23.76
C ALA A 485 -24.22 6.68 -23.09
N SER A 486 -24.95 5.60 -22.78
CA SER A 486 -26.22 5.66 -22.06
C SER A 486 -26.05 6.23 -20.64
N TRP A 487 -25.05 5.77 -19.90
CA TRP A 487 -24.75 6.29 -18.58
C TRP A 487 -24.39 7.77 -18.64
N ARG A 488 -23.57 8.15 -19.59
CA ARG A 488 -23.09 9.52 -19.79
C ARG A 488 -24.25 10.48 -20.10
N GLN A 489 -25.25 10.02 -20.86
CA GLN A 489 -26.39 10.82 -21.29
C GLN A 489 -27.51 10.89 -20.23
N PHE A 490 -27.80 9.81 -19.56
CA PHE A 490 -29.01 9.67 -18.72
C PHE A 490 -28.69 9.54 -17.22
N GLY A 491 -27.42 9.43 -16.81
CA GLY A 491 -27.06 9.25 -15.40
C GLY A 491 -27.60 7.93 -14.82
N SER A 492 -27.83 6.92 -15.67
CA SER A 492 -28.41 5.65 -15.25
C SER A 492 -27.60 4.98 -14.14
N PRO A 493 -28.24 4.44 -13.10
CA PRO A 493 -27.55 3.82 -11.97
C PRO A 493 -26.87 2.48 -12.26
N GLU A 494 -26.89 2.01 -13.50
CA GLU A 494 -26.47 0.66 -13.89
C GLU A 494 -25.09 0.60 -14.56
N LEU A 495 -24.10 1.33 -14.02
CA LEU A 495 -22.71 1.00 -14.32
C LEU A 495 -22.38 -0.35 -13.69
N SER A 496 -21.77 -1.24 -14.47
CA SER A 496 -21.31 -2.50 -13.88
C SER A 496 -20.30 -2.22 -12.76
N PRO A 497 -20.34 -2.94 -11.65
CA PRO A 497 -19.36 -2.80 -10.58
C PRO A 497 -17.92 -2.88 -11.09
N ASP A 498 -17.65 -3.78 -12.02
CA ASP A 498 -16.32 -3.97 -12.61
C ASP A 498 -15.84 -2.73 -13.38
N PHE A 499 -16.74 -2.05 -14.11
CA PHE A 499 -16.38 -0.79 -14.79
C PHE A 499 -16.07 0.31 -13.79
N ILE A 500 -16.88 0.46 -12.73
CA ILE A 500 -16.66 1.46 -11.67
C ILE A 500 -15.30 1.25 -11.03
N ASP A 501 -14.95 0.02 -10.73
CA ASP A 501 -13.69 -0.34 -10.09
C ASP A 501 -12.50 -0.04 -10.99
N VAL A 502 -12.57 -0.48 -12.25
CA VAL A 502 -11.52 -0.22 -13.24
C VAL A 502 -11.36 1.28 -13.48
N ALA A 503 -12.44 2.01 -13.74
CA ALA A 503 -12.39 3.45 -14.02
C ALA A 503 -11.88 4.22 -12.79
N THR A 504 -12.34 3.87 -11.59
CA THR A 504 -11.85 4.46 -10.34
C THR A 504 -10.35 4.22 -10.18
N ALA A 505 -9.89 3.00 -10.36
CA ALA A 505 -8.48 2.64 -10.24
C ALA A 505 -7.58 3.36 -11.27
N ARG A 506 -8.10 3.60 -12.48
CA ARG A 506 -7.35 4.26 -13.56
C ARG A 506 -7.32 5.78 -13.43
N LEU A 507 -8.41 6.38 -13.04
CA LEU A 507 -8.52 7.84 -12.96
C LEU A 507 -8.06 8.41 -11.60
N HIS A 508 -7.98 7.57 -10.58
CA HIS A 508 -7.65 8.02 -9.22
C HIS A 508 -6.24 8.62 -9.15
N GLY A 509 -6.18 9.88 -8.68
CA GLY A 509 -4.92 10.62 -8.56
C GLY A 509 -4.24 10.98 -9.86
N ARG A 510 -4.93 10.82 -10.97
CA ARG A 510 -4.42 11.17 -12.29
C ARG A 510 -5.19 12.31 -12.91
N GLN A 511 -4.51 13.03 -13.77
CA GLN A 511 -5.05 14.10 -14.59
C GLN A 511 -4.92 13.74 -16.06
N VAL A 512 -5.88 14.21 -16.86
CA VAL A 512 -5.83 14.05 -18.30
C VAL A 512 -4.87 15.07 -18.90
N VAL A 513 -4.12 14.68 -19.92
CA VAL A 513 -3.16 15.53 -20.63
C VAL A 513 -3.29 15.36 -22.13
N SER A 514 -2.79 16.38 -22.85
CA SER A 514 -2.51 16.27 -24.27
C SER A 514 -1.01 16.45 -24.53
N THR A 515 -0.50 15.75 -25.54
CA THR A 515 0.91 15.72 -25.90
C THR A 515 1.17 16.42 -27.22
N SER A 516 2.40 16.85 -27.48
CA SER A 516 2.85 17.57 -28.68
C SER A 516 2.60 16.82 -29.98
N ASN A 517 2.44 15.50 -29.93
CA ASN A 517 2.09 14.66 -31.07
C ASN A 517 0.59 14.36 -31.19
N GLY A 518 -0.27 15.16 -30.51
CA GLY A 518 -1.72 15.11 -30.65
C GLY A 518 -2.40 13.93 -29.92
N ARG A 519 -1.78 13.35 -28.90
CA ARG A 519 -2.33 12.21 -28.16
C ARG A 519 -2.88 12.63 -26.80
N LEU A 520 -3.94 11.96 -26.38
CA LEU A 520 -4.47 12.08 -25.02
C LEU A 520 -3.80 11.05 -24.09
N GLY A 521 -3.66 11.42 -22.82
CA GLY A 521 -3.09 10.51 -21.84
C GLY A 521 -3.59 10.79 -20.42
N LEU A 522 -3.28 9.86 -19.52
CA LEU A 522 -3.42 10.00 -18.08
C LEU A 522 -2.03 10.00 -17.44
N VAL A 523 -1.79 10.99 -16.59
CA VAL A 523 -0.51 11.16 -15.89
C VAL A 523 -0.75 11.41 -14.41
N PRO A 524 0.25 11.19 -13.54
CA PRO A 524 0.13 11.49 -12.12
C PRO A 524 -0.20 12.97 -11.89
N PHE A 525 -0.98 13.24 -10.84
CA PHE A 525 -1.15 14.60 -10.36
C PHE A 525 0.22 15.21 -10.02
N GLY A 526 0.48 16.40 -10.53
CA GLY A 526 1.78 17.08 -10.38
C GLY A 526 2.62 17.09 -11.65
N ALA A 527 2.22 16.35 -12.70
CA ALA A 527 2.75 16.56 -14.03
C ALA A 527 2.35 17.94 -14.57
N LYS A 528 3.21 18.55 -15.38
CA LYS A 528 3.07 19.93 -15.86
C LYS A 528 3.31 19.97 -17.37
N SER A 529 2.94 21.09 -18.01
CA SER A 529 3.38 21.41 -19.36
C SER A 529 4.91 21.44 -19.42
N ARG A 530 5.49 20.97 -20.51
CA ARG A 530 6.91 20.70 -20.77
C ARG A 530 7.49 19.44 -20.09
N ASP A 531 6.75 18.70 -19.27
CA ASP A 531 7.17 17.37 -18.88
C ASP A 531 7.13 16.45 -20.12
N CYS A 532 8.07 15.51 -20.20
CA CYS A 532 8.16 14.57 -21.31
C CYS A 532 7.54 13.23 -20.92
N VAL A 533 6.78 12.61 -21.81
CA VAL A 533 6.38 11.21 -21.69
C VAL A 533 7.39 10.36 -22.46
N ALA A 534 8.03 9.43 -21.78
CA ALA A 534 9.06 8.57 -22.35
C ALA A 534 8.77 7.08 -22.16
N ILE A 535 9.17 6.25 -23.12
CA ILE A 535 9.30 4.80 -22.94
C ILE A 535 10.74 4.50 -22.59
N LEU A 536 10.95 3.86 -21.45
CA LEU A 536 12.26 3.43 -21.00
C LEU A 536 12.41 1.93 -21.23
N LYS A 537 13.55 1.50 -21.75
CA LYS A 537 13.85 0.10 -22.00
C LYS A 537 13.83 -0.68 -20.69
N GLY A 538 12.99 -1.70 -20.60
CA GLY A 538 12.77 -2.48 -19.39
C GLY A 538 11.66 -1.95 -18.48
N CYS A 539 11.01 -0.82 -18.81
CA CYS A 539 9.81 -0.36 -18.16
C CYS A 539 8.57 -0.77 -18.97
N HIS A 540 7.56 -1.32 -18.32
CA HIS A 540 6.36 -1.86 -18.97
C HIS A 540 5.29 -0.80 -19.28
N VAL A 541 5.45 0.42 -18.75
CA VAL A 541 4.56 1.57 -18.97
C VAL A 541 5.38 2.79 -19.33
N PRO A 542 4.82 3.77 -20.06
CA PRO A 542 5.44 5.06 -20.25
C PRO A 542 5.64 5.78 -18.90
N ILE A 543 6.71 6.56 -18.79
CA ILE A 543 7.07 7.32 -17.60
C ILE A 543 7.07 8.81 -17.94
N VAL A 544 6.51 9.62 -17.04
CA VAL A 544 6.61 11.08 -17.12
C VAL A 544 7.92 11.52 -16.50
N LEU A 545 8.72 12.22 -17.28
CA LEU A 545 10.02 12.75 -16.92
C LEU A 545 9.99 14.28 -17.00
N ARG A 546 10.43 14.95 -15.95
CA ARG A 546 10.61 16.40 -15.92
C ARG A 546 12.06 16.75 -16.20
N PRO A 547 12.36 17.51 -17.26
CA PRO A 547 13.70 18.04 -17.48
C PRO A 547 14.15 18.89 -16.29
N VAL A 548 15.38 18.66 -15.82
CA VAL A 548 16.02 19.53 -14.83
C VAL A 548 16.74 20.62 -15.61
N GLU A 549 16.30 21.87 -15.45
CA GLU A 549 16.94 23.01 -16.08
C GLU A 549 18.30 23.25 -15.41
N ASP A 550 19.39 23.24 -16.18
CA ASP A 550 20.67 23.70 -15.68
C ASP A 550 20.58 25.19 -15.34
N VAL A 551 20.74 25.57 -14.09
CA VAL A 551 20.89 26.94 -13.69
C VAL A 551 22.29 27.40 -14.13
N GLU A 552 22.45 27.86 -15.35
CA GLU A 552 23.70 28.50 -15.76
C GLU A 552 23.86 29.86 -15.06
N PRO A 553 25.02 30.12 -14.46
CA PRO A 553 25.28 31.40 -13.80
C PRO A 553 25.50 32.57 -14.76
N ASP A 554 25.62 32.37 -16.08
CA ASP A 554 25.96 33.43 -17.02
C ASP A 554 25.05 33.44 -18.26
N GLY A 555 24.26 34.49 -18.39
CA GLY A 555 23.27 34.77 -19.42
C GLY A 555 23.82 34.95 -20.86
N LYS A 556 24.45 33.94 -21.42
CA LYS A 556 24.77 33.89 -22.84
C LYS A 556 23.94 32.80 -23.49
N GLY A 557 22.91 33.22 -24.24
CA GLY A 557 22.00 32.33 -24.94
C GLY A 557 22.74 31.40 -25.93
N LYS A 558 22.87 30.15 -25.52
CA LYS A 558 23.06 29.02 -26.40
C LYS A 558 21.72 28.35 -26.63
N GLU A 559 21.48 27.76 -27.80
CA GLU A 559 20.34 26.89 -28.05
C GLU A 559 20.19 25.89 -26.89
N PRO A 560 18.96 25.56 -26.46
CA PRO A 560 18.75 24.68 -25.34
C PRO A 560 19.42 23.32 -25.62
N SER A 561 20.57 23.09 -25.01
CA SER A 561 21.16 21.76 -24.94
C SER A 561 20.16 20.84 -24.27
N ARG A 562 20.09 19.55 -24.71
CA ARG A 562 19.22 18.58 -24.02
C ARG A 562 19.51 18.60 -22.53
N PRO A 563 18.47 18.49 -21.67
CA PRO A 563 18.66 18.49 -20.23
C PRO A 563 19.58 17.35 -19.82
N HIS A 564 20.56 17.63 -18.98
CA HIS A 564 21.52 16.63 -18.53
C HIS A 564 20.87 15.60 -17.58
N CYS A 565 19.82 16.00 -16.83
CA CYS A 565 19.12 15.13 -15.89
C CYS A 565 17.59 15.28 -15.98
N TYR A 566 16.90 14.27 -15.47
CA TYR A 566 15.45 14.23 -15.40
C TYR A 566 14.97 13.79 -14.03
N THR A 567 13.89 14.39 -13.56
CA THR A 567 13.16 13.95 -12.39
C THR A 567 12.00 13.03 -12.81
N VAL A 568 11.89 11.86 -12.24
CA VAL A 568 10.76 10.94 -12.47
C VAL A 568 9.51 11.49 -11.76
N ILE A 569 8.45 11.71 -12.51
CA ILE A 569 7.15 12.18 -11.98
C ILE A 569 6.21 11.01 -11.71
N GLY A 570 6.28 9.96 -12.53
CA GLY A 570 5.55 8.71 -12.35
C GLY A 570 5.10 8.09 -13.66
N GLU A 571 4.26 7.06 -13.58
CA GLU A 571 3.76 6.34 -14.76
C GLU A 571 2.74 7.14 -15.55
N ALA A 572 2.67 6.91 -16.83
CA ALA A 572 1.69 7.46 -17.75
C ALA A 572 0.94 6.39 -18.53
N TYR A 573 -0.29 6.72 -18.94
CA TYR A 573 -1.00 6.05 -20.01
C TYR A 573 -1.15 7.04 -21.17
N VAL A 574 -0.88 6.60 -22.38
CA VAL A 574 -1.06 7.41 -23.60
C VAL A 574 -1.92 6.63 -24.57
N GLN A 575 -3.02 7.22 -25.00
CA GLN A 575 -3.96 6.61 -25.94
C GLN A 575 -3.25 6.28 -27.27
N GLU A 576 -3.60 5.15 -27.90
CA GLU A 576 -3.01 4.60 -29.14
C GLU A 576 -1.59 3.98 -28.98
N TYR A 577 -0.95 4.08 -27.80
CA TYR A 577 0.30 3.36 -27.56
C TYR A 577 0.15 1.93 -27.05
N VAL A 578 -1.08 1.52 -26.73
CA VAL A 578 -1.40 0.15 -26.29
C VAL A 578 -1.73 -0.76 -27.48
N SER A 579 -1.89 -0.20 -28.69
CA SER A 579 -1.90 -0.99 -29.91
C SER A 579 -0.49 -1.46 -30.24
N PRO A 580 -0.29 -2.68 -30.77
CA PRO A 580 1.02 -3.28 -30.81
C PRO A 580 2.02 -2.33 -31.50
N LEU A 581 3.01 -1.87 -30.76
CA LEU A 581 4.20 -1.10 -31.21
C LEU A 581 4.92 -1.74 -32.41
N ASN A 582 4.45 -2.91 -32.83
CA ASN A 582 4.92 -3.69 -33.96
C ASN A 582 4.58 -3.08 -35.32
N GLN A 583 3.70 -2.10 -35.39
CA GLN A 583 3.21 -1.58 -36.68
C GLN A 583 3.59 -0.13 -36.98
N ASP A 584 4.13 0.63 -36.02
CA ASP A 584 4.64 1.97 -36.32
C ASP A 584 6.08 1.90 -36.88
N PRO A 585 6.29 2.22 -38.17
CA PRO A 585 7.62 2.20 -38.77
C PRO A 585 8.63 3.11 -38.07
N GLN A 586 8.17 4.14 -37.38
CA GLN A 586 9.03 5.06 -36.60
C GLN A 586 9.68 4.39 -35.39
N PHE A 587 9.10 3.30 -34.85
CA PHE A 587 9.67 2.56 -33.73
C PHE A 587 10.72 1.50 -34.14
N GLN A 588 10.84 1.17 -35.43
CA GLN A 588 11.71 0.08 -35.87
C GLN A 588 13.18 0.47 -36.09
N CYS A 589 13.52 1.76 -36.19
CA CYS A 589 14.80 2.21 -36.69
C CYS A 589 15.49 3.35 -35.94
N THR A 590 15.09 3.72 -34.71
CA THR A 590 15.73 4.86 -34.02
C THR A 590 16.60 4.42 -32.86
N GLU A 591 17.77 5.03 -32.74
CA GLU A 591 18.70 4.86 -31.62
C GLU A 591 18.01 5.26 -30.31
N LEU A 592 18.27 4.47 -29.26
CA LEU A 592 17.81 4.79 -27.89
C LEU A 592 18.66 5.94 -27.36
N GLU A 593 18.03 6.85 -26.68
CA GLU A 593 18.65 7.97 -25.98
C GLU A 593 18.97 7.61 -24.54
N GLU A 594 20.02 8.23 -24.00
CA GLU A 594 20.38 8.10 -22.60
C GLU A 594 19.57 9.09 -21.74
N PHE A 595 18.99 8.59 -20.64
CA PHE A 595 18.28 9.37 -19.63
C PHE A 595 19.00 9.22 -18.29
N ARG A 596 19.29 10.33 -17.65
CA ARG A 596 19.90 10.42 -16.31
C ARG A 596 18.80 10.81 -15.31
N LEU A 597 18.42 9.89 -14.45
CA LEU A 597 17.35 10.08 -13.47
C LEU A 597 17.96 10.42 -12.10
N GLU A 598 17.65 11.62 -11.59
CA GLU A 598 18.14 12.09 -10.28
C GLU A 598 17.16 11.87 -9.12
#